data_24e58a112f03224cddefb7d01397dc2b
#
_entry.id   24e58a112f03224cddefb7d01397dc2b
#
_cell.length_a   1.000
_cell.length_b   1.000
_cell.length_c   1.000
_cell.angle_alpha   90.00
_cell.angle_beta   90.00
_cell.angle_gamma   90.00
#
_symmetry.space_group_name_H-M   'P 1'
#
loop_
_entity.id
_entity.type
_entity.pdbx_description
1 polymer ?
#
loop_
_entity_poly.entity_id
_entity_poly.type
_entity_poly.pdbx_seq_one_letter_code
_entity_poly.pdbx_strand_id
1 'polypeptide(L)'
;MRHELKEYMSKSRAAFVLTMLLMVAAISMPLTLAYFSDYAVASGSKEVRLAWQTELKEDVRGNNKHITVDNVGETPVIVRVQVFASDQLASITGDAWQQGPDGWWYYTKILEAGAQMPAEDELYAEVKGKNDLPAEEFNIIVVHESQRVVYADNNTLAVPEGWTYAPALQ
;
A
#
# COMPACT_ATOMS: atom_id res chain seq x y z
N MET A 1 7.14 44.48 -59.37
CA MET A 1 7.87 43.20 -59.40
C MET A 1 8.64 42.86 -58.12
N ARG A 2 9.45 43.72 -57.52
CA ARG A 2 10.17 43.45 -56.26
C ARG A 2 9.28 43.36 -55.02
N HIS A 3 8.16 44.04 -54.99
CA HIS A 3 7.26 44.06 -53.84
C HIS A 3 6.43 42.77 -53.77
N GLU A 4 5.95 42.28 -54.87
CA GLU A 4 5.18 41.02 -54.94
C GLU A 4 6.02 39.80 -54.65
N LEU A 5 7.30 39.76 -55.06
CA LEU A 5 8.22 38.70 -54.72
C LEU A 5 8.52 38.61 -53.22
N LYS A 6 8.63 39.77 -52.52
CA LYS A 6 8.81 39.78 -51.05
C LYS A 6 7.57 39.28 -50.31
N GLU A 7 6.39 39.62 -50.77
CA GLU A 7 5.13 39.18 -50.18
C GLU A 7 4.91 37.68 -50.42
N TYR A 8 5.21 37.19 -51.62
CA TYR A 8 5.16 35.74 -51.92
C TYR A 8 6.16 34.93 -51.09
N MET A 9 7.39 35.42 -50.94
CA MET A 9 8.41 34.77 -50.10
C MET A 9 8.05 34.83 -48.60
N SER A 10 7.38 35.87 -48.14
CA SER A 10 6.90 35.97 -46.75
C SER A 10 5.77 35.00 -46.49
N LYS A 11 4.80 34.88 -47.37
CA LYS A 11 3.67 33.92 -47.27
C LYS A 11 4.15 32.47 -47.36
N SER A 12 5.12 32.18 -48.21
CA SER A 12 5.74 30.86 -48.34
C SER A 12 6.50 30.45 -47.06
N ARG A 13 7.24 31.37 -46.43
CA ARG A 13 7.93 31.14 -45.17
C ARG A 13 6.94 30.91 -44.01
N ALA A 14 5.88 31.73 -43.96
CA ALA A 14 4.83 31.55 -42.96
C ALA A 14 4.11 30.20 -43.11
N ALA A 15 3.79 29.78 -44.35
CA ALA A 15 3.21 28.50 -44.62
C ALA A 15 4.14 27.34 -44.24
N PHE A 16 5.43 27.44 -44.50
CA PHE A 16 6.43 26.44 -44.11
C PHE A 16 6.57 26.30 -42.58
N VAL A 17 6.61 27.43 -41.86
CA VAL A 17 6.65 27.42 -40.37
C VAL A 17 5.38 26.80 -39.81
N LEU A 18 4.22 27.15 -40.37
CA LEU A 18 2.95 26.57 -39.91
C LEU A 18 2.89 25.06 -40.15
N THR A 19 3.37 24.59 -41.31
CA THR A 19 3.40 23.16 -41.60
C THR A 19 4.35 22.40 -40.67
N MET A 20 5.51 22.98 -40.33
CA MET A 20 6.42 22.41 -39.36
C MET A 20 5.80 22.32 -37.94
N LEU A 21 5.10 23.38 -37.54
CA LEU A 21 4.42 23.41 -36.24
C LEU A 21 3.32 22.34 -36.14
N LEU A 22 2.56 22.15 -37.23
CA LEU A 22 1.54 21.10 -37.32
C LEU A 22 2.15 19.68 -37.31
N MET A 23 3.29 19.46 -37.95
CA MET A 23 4.00 18.19 -37.90
C MET A 23 4.50 17.87 -36.47
N VAL A 24 5.09 18.84 -35.77
CA VAL A 24 5.55 18.67 -34.41
C VAL A 24 4.37 18.34 -33.47
N ALA A 25 3.25 19.05 -33.63
CA ALA A 25 2.03 18.79 -32.88
C ALA A 25 1.46 17.39 -33.16
N ALA A 26 1.47 16.94 -34.40
CA ALA A 26 0.99 15.62 -34.79
C ALA A 26 1.86 14.46 -34.25
N ILE A 27 3.16 14.68 -34.06
CA ILE A 27 4.08 13.67 -33.50
C ILE A 27 4.01 13.66 -31.97
N SER A 28 3.77 14.79 -31.31
CA SER A 28 3.73 14.90 -29.85
C SER A 28 2.43 14.38 -29.24
N MET A 29 1.29 14.50 -29.95
CA MET A 29 0.00 14.02 -29.47
C MET A 29 -0.08 12.50 -29.21
N PRO A 30 0.38 11.61 -30.09
CA PRO A 30 0.32 10.17 -29.85
C PRO A 30 1.24 9.72 -28.69
N LEU A 31 2.37 10.42 -28.47
CA LEU A 31 3.26 10.11 -27.35
C LEU A 31 2.66 10.46 -25.98
N THR A 32 1.93 11.57 -25.89
CA THR A 32 1.22 11.94 -24.67
C THR A 32 -0.01 11.06 -24.41
N LEU A 33 -0.75 10.70 -25.44
CA LEU A 33 -1.88 9.78 -25.33
C LEU A 33 -1.43 8.35 -24.96
N ALA A 34 -0.30 7.87 -25.48
CA ALA A 34 0.26 6.58 -25.11
C ALA A 34 0.68 6.53 -23.62
N TYR A 35 1.21 7.62 -23.09
CA TYR A 35 1.57 7.72 -21.67
C TYR A 35 0.34 7.70 -20.75
N PHE A 36 -0.77 8.32 -21.17
CA PHE A 36 -2.02 8.31 -20.41
C PHE A 36 -2.89 7.06 -20.65
N SER A 37 -2.77 6.41 -21.82
CA SER A 37 -3.54 5.19 -22.10
C SER A 37 -2.97 3.94 -21.43
N ASP A 38 -1.71 3.92 -21.04
CA ASP A 38 -1.14 2.83 -20.24
C ASP A 38 -1.74 2.76 -18.83
N TYR A 39 -2.28 3.88 -18.33
CA TYR A 39 -3.07 3.93 -17.09
C TYR A 39 -4.56 3.60 -17.27
N ALA A 40 -5.07 3.63 -18.49
CA ALA A 40 -6.52 3.49 -18.75
C ALA A 40 -6.93 2.11 -19.31
N VAL A 41 -5.99 1.27 -19.72
CA VAL A 41 -6.28 -0.05 -20.34
C VAL A 41 -6.37 -1.17 -19.30
N ALA A 42 -6.26 -0.88 -18.02
CA ALA A 42 -6.58 -1.84 -16.95
C ALA A 42 -8.09 -2.03 -16.70
N SER A 43 -8.98 -1.65 -17.61
CA SER A 43 -10.43 -1.87 -17.49
C SER A 43 -10.93 -3.11 -18.23
N GLY A 44 -10.08 -4.11 -18.39
CA GLY A 44 -10.49 -5.49 -18.60
C GLY A 44 -10.24 -6.24 -17.30
N SER A 45 -10.94 -5.89 -16.23
CA SER A 45 -10.74 -6.51 -14.94
C SER A 45 -11.27 -7.93 -14.93
N LYS A 46 -10.44 -8.87 -15.33
CA LYS A 46 -10.44 -10.12 -14.58
C LYS A 46 -9.87 -9.75 -13.24
N GLU A 47 -10.70 -9.73 -12.21
CA GLU A 47 -10.29 -9.55 -10.83
C GLU A 47 -9.19 -10.58 -10.55
N VAL A 48 -7.93 -10.18 -10.64
CA VAL A 48 -6.81 -11.03 -10.24
C VAL A 48 -6.80 -10.92 -8.74
N ARG A 49 -7.53 -11.80 -8.07
CA ARG A 49 -7.39 -11.96 -6.63
C ARG A 49 -6.02 -12.57 -6.40
N LEU A 50 -5.17 -11.81 -5.73
CA LEU A 50 -3.93 -12.37 -5.22
C LEU A 50 -4.29 -13.52 -4.28
N ALA A 51 -3.59 -14.63 -4.38
CA ALA A 51 -3.88 -15.82 -3.59
C ALA A 51 -3.86 -15.53 -2.08
N TRP A 52 -3.07 -14.53 -1.65
CA TRP A 52 -3.08 -13.98 -0.29
C TRP A 52 -3.22 -12.47 -0.37
N GLN A 53 -4.20 -11.94 0.31
CA GLN A 53 -4.46 -10.50 0.41
C GLN A 53 -5.04 -10.23 1.79
N THR A 54 -4.50 -9.24 2.46
CA THR A 54 -4.97 -8.81 3.78
C THR A 54 -5.31 -7.33 3.78
N GLU A 55 -6.26 -6.96 4.62
CA GLU A 55 -6.71 -5.59 4.82
C GLU A 55 -6.45 -5.18 6.27
N LEU A 56 -5.66 -4.12 6.45
CA LEU A 56 -5.43 -3.50 7.76
C LEU A 56 -6.58 -2.58 8.10
N LYS A 57 -7.13 -2.73 9.30
CA LYS A 57 -8.15 -1.84 9.85
C LYS A 57 -7.64 -1.20 11.13
N GLU A 58 -7.87 0.07 11.23
CA GLU A 58 -7.46 0.88 12.37
C GLU A 58 -8.65 1.68 12.91
N ASP A 59 -8.84 1.63 14.21
CA ASP A 59 -9.86 2.42 14.91
C ASP A 59 -9.24 3.07 16.15
N VAL A 60 -9.65 4.30 16.46
CA VAL A 60 -9.12 5.03 17.59
C VAL A 60 -10.24 5.21 18.64
N ARG A 61 -10.07 4.54 19.78
CA ARG A 61 -11.00 4.61 20.91
C ARG A 61 -10.28 5.12 22.15
N GLY A 62 -10.60 6.33 22.56
CA GLY A 62 -9.91 6.93 23.69
C GLY A 62 -8.43 7.18 23.43
N ASN A 63 -7.56 6.56 24.21
CA ASN A 63 -6.11 6.64 24.07
C ASN A 63 -5.51 5.46 23.31
N ASN A 64 -6.34 4.54 22.86
CA ASN A 64 -5.91 3.32 22.21
C ASN A 64 -6.22 3.36 20.72
N LYS A 65 -5.23 2.99 19.92
CA LYS A 65 -5.41 2.63 18.54
C LYS A 65 -5.61 1.12 18.48
N HIS A 66 -6.76 0.71 18.00
CA HIS A 66 -7.15 -0.68 17.78
C HIS A 66 -6.73 -1.08 16.37
N ILE A 67 -6.02 -2.16 16.26
CA ILE A 67 -5.43 -2.64 15.01
C ILE A 67 -5.91 -4.06 14.78
N THR A 68 -6.56 -4.28 13.64
CA THR A 68 -6.98 -5.60 13.16
C THR A 68 -6.53 -5.81 11.73
N VAL A 69 -6.37 -7.07 11.35
CA VAL A 69 -6.01 -7.45 9.98
C VAL A 69 -6.96 -8.55 9.52
N ASP A 70 -7.69 -8.29 8.46
CA ASP A 70 -8.57 -9.27 7.85
C ASP A 70 -7.89 -9.96 6.67
N ASN A 71 -8.10 -11.25 6.52
CA ASN A 71 -7.69 -11.98 5.33
C ASN A 71 -8.82 -11.94 4.30
N VAL A 72 -8.67 -11.11 3.27
CA VAL A 72 -9.61 -11.00 2.16
C VAL A 72 -9.21 -11.88 0.97
N GLY A 73 -8.13 -12.65 1.12
CA GLY A 73 -7.61 -13.60 0.13
C GLY A 73 -8.26 -14.98 0.22
N GLU A 74 -7.81 -15.87 -0.65
CA GLU A 74 -8.33 -17.24 -0.81
C GLU A 74 -7.47 -18.31 -0.11
N THR A 75 -6.37 -17.92 0.54
CA THR A 75 -5.46 -18.84 1.22
C THR A 75 -5.21 -18.39 2.66
N PRO A 76 -5.01 -19.33 3.60
CA PRO A 76 -4.61 -18.99 4.95
C PRO A 76 -3.29 -18.23 4.98
N VAL A 77 -3.20 -17.26 5.90
CA VAL A 77 -2.02 -16.42 6.06
C VAL A 77 -1.57 -16.34 7.51
N ILE A 78 -0.29 -16.04 7.68
CA ILE A 78 0.27 -15.49 8.90
C ILE A 78 0.52 -14.00 8.72
N VAL A 79 0.41 -13.26 9.81
CA VAL A 79 0.43 -11.80 9.80
C VAL A 79 1.44 -11.27 10.81
N ARG A 80 2.14 -10.20 10.46
CA ARG A 80 2.89 -9.39 11.39
C ARG A 80 2.59 -7.92 11.21
N VAL A 81 2.73 -7.16 12.29
CA VAL A 81 2.45 -5.73 12.33
C VAL A 81 3.64 -5.01 12.96
N GLN A 82 4.00 -3.86 12.44
CA GLN A 82 4.94 -2.95 13.06
C GLN A 82 4.27 -1.60 13.29
N VAL A 83 4.43 -1.08 14.50
CA VAL A 83 3.85 0.19 14.92
C VAL A 83 4.98 1.20 15.09
N PHE A 84 4.92 2.27 14.34
CA PHE A 84 5.82 3.40 14.45
C PHE A 84 5.08 4.55 15.11
N ALA A 85 5.56 4.96 16.25
CA ALA A 85 5.03 6.10 16.97
C ALA A 85 6.18 6.94 17.52
N SER A 86 5.91 8.24 17.71
CA SER A 86 6.82 9.11 18.40
C SER A 86 6.94 8.71 19.88
N ASP A 87 7.69 9.50 20.68
CA ASP A 87 7.91 9.31 22.13
C ASP A 87 6.62 9.20 22.98
N GLN A 88 5.47 9.33 22.33
CA GLN A 88 4.15 9.31 22.96
C GLN A 88 3.54 7.92 23.11
N LEU A 89 4.13 6.88 22.52
CA LEU A 89 3.66 5.51 22.71
C LEU A 89 3.91 5.07 24.16
N ALA A 90 2.85 4.61 24.81
CA ALA A 90 2.95 4.08 26.17
C ALA A 90 3.23 2.58 26.15
N SER A 91 2.42 1.83 25.39
CA SER A 91 2.50 0.39 25.30
C SER A 91 1.91 -0.13 24.00
N ILE A 92 2.31 -1.35 23.62
CA ILE A 92 1.63 -2.16 22.62
C ILE A 92 1.28 -3.47 23.30
N THR A 93 0.02 -3.89 23.23
CA THR A 93 -0.49 -5.11 23.88
C THR A 93 -1.50 -5.83 22.98
N GLY A 94 -1.58 -7.15 23.13
CA GLY A 94 -2.56 -7.99 22.46
C GLY A 94 -2.30 -9.45 22.84
N ASP A 95 -3.30 -10.14 23.37
CA ASP A 95 -3.13 -11.51 23.92
C ASP A 95 -2.77 -12.54 22.84
N ALA A 96 -3.24 -12.31 21.62
CA ALA A 96 -2.94 -13.16 20.46
C ALA A 96 -1.68 -12.70 19.68
N TRP A 97 -0.87 -11.82 20.25
CA TRP A 97 0.28 -11.23 19.58
C TRP A 97 1.56 -11.45 20.39
N GLN A 98 2.64 -11.73 19.67
CA GLN A 98 3.96 -11.89 20.24
C GLN A 98 4.95 -10.96 19.55
N GLN A 99 5.70 -10.18 20.33
CA GLN A 99 6.77 -9.37 19.78
C GLN A 99 7.97 -10.25 19.45
N GLY A 100 8.44 -10.17 18.21
CA GLY A 100 9.65 -10.82 17.74
C GLY A 100 10.92 -10.03 18.07
N PRO A 101 12.10 -10.65 17.91
CA PRO A 101 13.40 -10.00 18.15
C PRO A 101 13.70 -8.86 17.16
N ASP A 102 12.97 -8.80 16.06
CA ASP A 102 13.06 -7.78 15.00
C ASP A 102 12.14 -6.58 15.22
N GLY A 103 11.43 -6.57 16.35
CA GLY A 103 10.52 -5.49 16.72
C GLY A 103 9.13 -5.57 16.09
N TRP A 104 8.88 -6.56 15.25
CA TRP A 104 7.54 -6.83 14.73
C TRP A 104 6.68 -7.55 15.75
N TRP A 105 5.37 -7.30 15.68
CA TRP A 105 4.34 -8.03 16.41
C TRP A 105 3.73 -9.08 15.50
N TYR A 106 3.81 -10.33 15.89
CA TYR A 106 3.36 -11.48 15.14
C TYR A 106 2.04 -12.00 15.71
N TYR A 107 1.05 -12.14 14.86
CA TYR A 107 -0.18 -12.81 15.23
C TYR A 107 0.11 -14.30 15.41
N THR A 108 -0.28 -14.86 16.56
CA THR A 108 0.07 -16.23 16.97
C THR A 108 -0.90 -17.28 16.46
N LYS A 109 -1.89 -16.89 15.67
CA LYS A 109 -2.85 -17.78 15.03
C LYS A 109 -2.78 -17.65 13.52
N ILE A 110 -3.25 -18.68 12.81
CA ILE A 110 -3.45 -18.61 11.36
C ILE A 110 -4.74 -17.83 11.09
N LEU A 111 -4.67 -16.89 10.18
CA LEU A 111 -5.83 -16.17 9.71
C LEU A 111 -6.36 -16.87 8.45
N GLU A 112 -7.44 -17.62 8.60
CA GLU A 112 -8.03 -18.44 7.54
C GLU A 112 -8.49 -17.60 6.34
N ALA A 113 -8.66 -18.23 5.17
CA ALA A 113 -9.13 -17.58 3.96
C ALA A 113 -10.48 -16.90 4.17
N GLY A 114 -10.57 -15.62 3.83
CA GLY A 114 -11.80 -14.82 4.00
C GLY A 114 -12.16 -14.51 5.45
N ALA A 115 -11.31 -14.83 6.43
CA ALA A 115 -11.59 -14.61 7.84
C ALA A 115 -11.34 -13.15 8.26
N GLN A 116 -12.21 -12.63 9.11
CA GLN A 116 -11.97 -11.42 9.87
C GLN A 116 -11.25 -11.76 11.17
N MET A 117 -10.32 -10.90 11.58
CA MET A 117 -9.69 -11.07 12.88
C MET A 117 -10.72 -10.89 14.00
N PRO A 118 -10.80 -11.82 14.97
CA PRO A 118 -11.69 -11.66 16.12
C PRO A 118 -11.36 -10.39 16.91
N ALA A 119 -12.39 -9.75 17.47
CA ALA A 119 -12.22 -8.53 18.25
C ALA A 119 -11.38 -8.73 19.52
N GLU A 120 -11.41 -9.93 20.09
CA GLU A 120 -10.57 -10.31 21.24
C GLU A 120 -9.10 -10.46 20.89
N ASP A 121 -8.77 -10.57 19.62
CA ASP A 121 -7.40 -10.72 19.11
C ASP A 121 -6.79 -9.39 18.60
N GLU A 122 -7.48 -8.26 18.78
CA GLU A 122 -6.97 -6.95 18.37
C GLU A 122 -5.60 -6.64 19.01
N LEU A 123 -4.74 -5.95 18.24
CA LEU A 123 -3.52 -5.34 18.77
C LEU A 123 -3.81 -3.91 19.19
N TYR A 124 -3.40 -3.53 20.39
CA TYR A 124 -3.65 -2.20 20.96
C TYR A 124 -2.36 -1.43 21.05
N ALA A 125 -2.35 -0.22 20.51
CA ALA A 125 -1.28 0.75 20.72
C ALA A 125 -1.81 1.89 21.62
N GLU A 126 -1.37 1.91 22.85
CA GLU A 126 -1.75 2.94 23.83
C GLU A 126 -0.82 4.14 23.76
N VAL A 127 -1.39 5.32 23.88
CA VAL A 127 -0.66 6.58 23.86
C VAL A 127 -0.63 7.22 25.24
N LYS A 128 0.55 7.75 25.62
CA LYS A 128 0.75 8.47 26.87
C LYS A 128 -0.07 9.76 26.90
N GLY A 129 -0.83 9.95 27.98
CA GLY A 129 -1.24 11.26 28.46
C GLY A 129 -2.13 12.08 27.55
N LYS A 130 -3.21 11.52 27.04
CA LYS A 130 -4.14 12.22 26.13
C LYS A 130 -4.90 13.40 26.75
N ASN A 131 -4.90 13.59 28.05
CA ASN A 131 -5.70 14.65 28.67
C ASN A 131 -5.24 16.08 28.33
N ASP A 132 -4.05 16.23 27.73
CA ASP A 132 -3.43 17.53 27.44
C ASP A 132 -2.98 17.72 25.98
N LEU A 133 -3.24 16.75 25.06
CA LEU A 133 -2.81 16.87 23.68
C LEU A 133 -4.02 16.96 22.72
N PRO A 134 -4.01 17.92 21.78
CA PRO A 134 -5.03 17.98 20.73
C PRO A 134 -4.99 16.69 19.90
N ALA A 135 -6.16 16.20 19.51
CA ALA A 135 -6.32 14.96 18.73
C ALA A 135 -5.58 14.95 17.36
N GLU A 136 -5.13 16.11 16.92
CA GLU A 136 -4.46 16.32 15.65
C GLU A 136 -2.94 16.07 15.68
N GLU A 137 -2.33 15.87 16.84
CA GLU A 137 -0.88 15.70 16.99
C GLU A 137 -0.42 14.22 17.06
N PHE A 138 -1.35 13.30 16.88
CA PHE A 138 -1.08 11.87 16.96
C PHE A 138 -0.74 11.28 15.61
N ASN A 139 0.50 10.90 15.38
CA ASN A 139 0.86 10.14 14.22
C ASN A 139 1.40 8.75 14.63
N ILE A 140 0.52 7.76 14.69
CA ILE A 140 0.88 6.35 14.80
C ILE A 140 0.73 5.73 13.42
N ILE A 141 1.85 5.35 12.84
CA ILE A 141 1.90 4.65 11.56
C ILE A 141 1.93 3.15 11.85
N VAL A 142 1.02 2.42 11.24
CA VAL A 142 0.95 0.96 11.32
C VAL A 142 1.29 0.39 9.96
N VAL A 143 2.24 -0.53 9.93
CA VAL A 143 2.59 -1.29 8.75
C VAL A 143 2.29 -2.76 9.03
N HIS A 144 1.66 -3.44 8.11
CA HIS A 144 1.43 -4.87 8.21
C HIS A 144 2.02 -5.62 7.02
N GLU A 145 2.38 -6.85 7.27
CA GLU A 145 2.77 -7.80 6.24
C GLU A 145 2.06 -9.12 6.48
N SER A 146 1.73 -9.79 5.42
CA SER A 146 1.16 -11.14 5.46
C SER A 146 1.89 -12.07 4.50
N GLN A 147 1.98 -13.32 4.90
CA GLN A 147 2.56 -14.38 4.09
C GLN A 147 1.66 -15.62 4.17
N ARG A 148 1.61 -16.39 3.08
CA ARG A 148 0.90 -17.67 3.10
C ARG A 148 1.53 -18.62 4.10
N VAL A 149 0.69 -19.46 4.70
CA VAL A 149 1.16 -20.52 5.60
C VAL A 149 1.96 -21.54 4.81
N VAL A 150 3.18 -21.80 5.26
CA VAL A 150 4.07 -22.84 4.73
C VAL A 150 4.61 -23.64 5.92
N TYR A 151 4.54 -24.96 5.84
CA TYR A 151 5.10 -25.82 6.86
C TYR A 151 6.44 -26.40 6.40
N ALA A 152 7.39 -26.48 7.31
CA ALA A 152 8.63 -27.21 7.13
C ALA A 152 8.39 -28.73 7.24
N ASP A 153 9.38 -29.54 6.88
CA ASP A 153 9.28 -31.02 6.88
C ASP A 153 8.90 -31.65 8.24
N ASN A 154 9.16 -30.94 9.34
CA ASN A 154 8.81 -31.35 10.70
C ASN A 154 7.42 -30.88 11.16
N ASN A 155 6.60 -30.39 10.22
CA ASN A 155 5.26 -29.83 10.48
C ASN A 155 5.27 -28.58 11.41
N THR A 156 6.38 -27.88 11.52
CA THR A 156 6.44 -26.56 12.14
C THR A 156 6.23 -25.48 11.10
N LEU A 157 5.75 -24.31 11.53
CA LEU A 157 5.64 -23.17 10.63
C LEU A 157 7.03 -22.78 10.10
N ALA A 158 7.18 -22.74 8.79
CA ALA A 158 8.41 -22.27 8.18
C ALA A 158 8.53 -20.75 8.33
N VAL A 159 9.76 -20.27 8.54
CA VAL A 159 10.02 -18.82 8.50
C VAL A 159 9.85 -18.34 7.06
N PRO A 160 8.92 -17.41 6.79
CA PRO A 160 8.69 -16.91 5.44
C PRO A 160 9.92 -16.20 4.87
N GLU A 161 10.00 -16.16 3.56
CA GLU A 161 11.04 -15.40 2.88
C GLU A 161 10.97 -13.91 3.28
N GLY A 162 12.12 -13.36 3.65
CA GLY A 162 12.23 -11.97 4.11
C GLY A 162 11.82 -11.72 5.57
N TRP A 163 11.36 -12.76 6.29
CA TRP A 163 11.12 -12.66 7.72
C TRP A 163 12.29 -13.28 8.50
N THR A 164 12.54 -12.76 9.68
CA THR A 164 13.61 -13.26 10.56
C THR A 164 13.08 -14.18 11.65
N TYR A 165 11.76 -14.24 11.79
CA TYR A 165 11.07 -14.98 12.84
C TYR A 165 9.74 -15.54 12.32
N ALA A 166 9.31 -16.65 12.84
CA ALA A 166 7.96 -17.17 12.69
C ALA A 166 7.33 -17.35 14.08
N PRO A 167 6.06 -16.94 14.28
CA PRO A 167 5.42 -17.08 15.58
C PRO A 167 5.24 -18.54 15.95
N ALA A 168 5.30 -18.84 17.25
CA ALA A 168 4.78 -20.08 17.76
C ALA A 168 3.25 -20.02 17.71
N LEU A 169 2.64 -20.82 16.84
CA LEU A 169 1.18 -20.90 16.75
C LEU A 169 0.58 -21.50 18.03
N GLN A 170 -0.51 -20.89 18.47
CA GLN A 170 -1.29 -21.33 19.63
C GLN A 170 -2.50 -22.15 19.20
#